data_b5ad69a849f42da00772d3b0a2e22394
#
_entry.id   b5ad69a849f42da00772d3b0a2e22394
#
_cell.length_a   1.000
_cell.length_b   1.000
_cell.length_c   1.000
_cell.angle_alpha   90.00
_cell.angle_beta   90.00
_cell.angle_gamma   90.00
#
_symmetry.space_group_name_H-M   'P 1'
#
loop_
_entity.id
_entity.type
_entity.pdbx_description
1 polymer ?
#
loop_
_entity_poly.entity_id
_entity_poly.type
_entity_poly.pdbx_seq_one_letter_code
_entity_poly.pdbx_strand_id
1 'polypeptide(L)'
;ENGFDVTGIDISRDSIEFAKKFENDHLHFFQHDMRLPFWINYFDYAFNFFSSFGYFRTEREHYNAIRSISQALKKNGILVLDYLGVHYAEDHLLHKSEKEINGVTFYITKWFDETHFYKKIVIEDEKKEAPLEFTEKIAKFSLGDFNDMFAFHGLQMQEVYGDYEFNSYDVRKSPRLLMIAKKIAT
;
A
#
# COMPACT_ATOMS: atom_id res chain seq x y z
N GLU A 1 -6.09 12.63 -18.46
CA GLU A 1 -6.24 13.90 -19.20
C GLU A 1 -4.89 14.63 -19.41
N ASN A 2 -3.81 14.22 -18.74
CA ASN A 2 -2.47 14.82 -18.89
C ASN A 2 -1.55 14.05 -19.85
N GLY A 3 -2.09 13.15 -20.67
CA GLY A 3 -1.34 12.39 -21.68
C GLY A 3 -0.49 11.24 -21.11
N PHE A 4 -0.77 10.79 -19.87
CA PHE A 4 -0.13 9.60 -19.30
C PHE A 4 -0.97 8.36 -19.56
N ASP A 5 -0.30 7.25 -19.89
CA ASP A 5 -0.90 5.92 -19.90
C ASP A 5 -0.80 5.33 -18.49
N VAL A 6 -1.94 5.02 -17.89
CA VAL A 6 -2.03 4.58 -16.50
C VAL A 6 -2.61 3.17 -16.42
N THR A 7 -1.96 2.32 -15.65
CA THR A 7 -2.45 0.96 -15.36
C THR A 7 -2.62 0.80 -13.86
N GLY A 8 -3.84 0.49 -13.44
CA GLY A 8 -4.17 0.11 -12.05
C GLY A 8 -4.28 -1.40 -11.90
N ILE A 9 -3.76 -1.93 -10.80
CA ILE A 9 -3.94 -3.33 -10.41
C ILE A 9 -4.49 -3.43 -9.00
N ASP A 10 -5.34 -4.40 -8.76
CA ASP A 10 -5.82 -4.77 -7.44
C ASP A 10 -6.12 -6.27 -7.42
N ILE A 11 -5.99 -6.91 -6.25
CA ILE A 11 -6.35 -8.32 -6.07
C ILE A 11 -7.88 -8.51 -6.00
N SER A 12 -8.61 -7.48 -5.57
CA SER A 12 -10.07 -7.50 -5.44
C SER A 12 -10.74 -7.41 -6.81
N ARG A 13 -11.46 -8.48 -7.15
CA ARG A 13 -12.28 -8.51 -8.35
C ARG A 13 -13.33 -7.39 -8.37
N ASP A 14 -14.02 -7.19 -7.27
CA ASP A 14 -15.10 -6.19 -7.18
C ASP A 14 -14.57 -4.77 -7.36
N SER A 15 -13.39 -4.46 -6.78
CA SER A 15 -12.69 -3.18 -6.98
C SER A 15 -12.35 -2.96 -8.46
N ILE A 16 -11.83 -3.97 -9.12
CA ILE A 16 -11.48 -3.90 -10.54
C ILE A 16 -12.73 -3.78 -11.42
N GLU A 17 -13.78 -4.54 -11.17
CA GLU A 17 -15.05 -4.42 -11.92
C GLU A 17 -15.67 -3.03 -11.78
N PHE A 18 -15.56 -2.42 -10.59
CA PHE A 18 -15.98 -1.03 -10.39
C PHE A 18 -15.07 -0.05 -11.15
N ALA A 19 -13.75 -0.19 -11.04
CA ALA A 19 -12.78 0.70 -11.65
C ALA A 19 -12.84 0.67 -13.19
N LYS A 20 -13.15 -0.49 -13.78
CA LYS A 20 -13.31 -0.67 -15.24
C LYS A 20 -14.38 0.21 -15.85
N LYS A 21 -15.33 0.72 -15.09
CA LYS A 21 -16.33 1.70 -15.57
C LYS A 21 -15.70 3.04 -15.98
N PHE A 22 -14.47 3.30 -15.58
CA PHE A 22 -13.70 4.51 -15.86
C PHE A 22 -12.58 4.28 -16.89
N GLU A 23 -12.45 3.06 -17.44
CA GLU A 23 -11.44 2.74 -18.46
C GLU A 23 -11.63 3.61 -19.72
N ASN A 24 -10.51 3.94 -20.32
CA ASN A 24 -10.43 4.62 -21.62
C ASN A 24 -9.10 4.27 -22.30
N ASP A 25 -8.78 4.89 -23.44
CA ASP A 25 -7.58 4.59 -24.23
C ASP A 25 -6.25 4.75 -23.46
N HIS A 26 -6.26 5.49 -22.34
CA HIS A 26 -5.09 5.79 -21.52
C HIS A 26 -5.21 5.32 -20.06
N LEU A 27 -6.29 4.63 -19.69
CA LEU A 27 -6.52 4.16 -18.33
C LEU A 27 -7.07 2.74 -18.34
N HIS A 28 -6.31 1.81 -17.79
CA HIS A 28 -6.64 0.39 -17.77
C HIS A 28 -6.57 -0.21 -16.37
N PHE A 29 -7.42 -1.22 -16.08
CA PHE A 29 -7.45 -1.88 -14.78
C PHE A 29 -7.42 -3.41 -14.93
N PHE A 30 -6.56 -4.06 -14.13
CA PHE A 30 -6.40 -5.52 -14.15
C PHE A 30 -6.48 -6.11 -12.75
N GLN A 31 -7.24 -7.20 -12.62
CA GLN A 31 -7.17 -8.00 -11.39
C GLN A 31 -5.82 -8.72 -11.37
N HIS A 32 -4.97 -8.37 -10.41
CA HIS A 32 -3.63 -8.95 -10.30
C HIS A 32 -3.10 -8.90 -8.87
N ASP A 33 -2.31 -9.91 -8.50
CA ASP A 33 -1.59 -9.96 -7.24
C ASP A 33 -0.20 -9.34 -7.40
N MET A 34 0.08 -8.25 -6.68
CA MET A 34 1.35 -7.52 -6.79
C MET A 34 2.59 -8.37 -6.44
N ARG A 35 2.44 -9.55 -5.80
CA ARG A 35 3.55 -10.48 -5.54
C ARG A 35 3.99 -11.25 -6.78
N LEU A 36 3.19 -11.25 -7.82
CA LEU A 36 3.44 -11.96 -9.08
C LEU A 36 3.97 -10.98 -10.14
N PRO A 37 4.82 -11.44 -11.08
CA PRO A 37 5.29 -10.59 -12.17
C PRO A 37 4.12 -10.05 -13.00
N PHE A 38 4.18 -8.76 -13.30
CA PHE A 38 3.19 -8.07 -14.12
C PHE A 38 3.91 -7.15 -15.10
N TRP A 39 3.98 -7.54 -16.35
CA TRP A 39 4.86 -6.97 -17.36
C TRP A 39 6.33 -6.83 -16.90
N ILE A 40 7.26 -6.72 -17.81
CA ILE A 40 8.69 -6.61 -17.48
C ILE A 40 9.28 -5.45 -18.26
N ASN A 41 10.03 -4.56 -17.57
CA ASN A 41 10.68 -3.39 -18.16
C ASN A 41 9.70 -2.51 -18.98
N TYR A 42 8.52 -2.28 -18.43
CA TYR A 42 7.42 -1.63 -19.15
C TYR A 42 7.10 -0.22 -18.63
N PHE A 43 7.07 -0.04 -17.30
CA PHE A 43 6.63 1.21 -16.68
C PHE A 43 7.78 2.16 -16.40
N ASP A 44 7.56 3.45 -16.62
CA ASP A 44 8.47 4.51 -16.21
C ASP A 44 8.33 4.83 -14.72
N TYR A 45 7.10 4.70 -14.19
CA TYR A 45 6.75 4.92 -12.78
C TYR A 45 5.88 3.79 -12.27
N ALA A 46 6.08 3.44 -10.99
CA ALA A 46 5.19 2.59 -10.22
C ALA A 46 4.81 3.29 -8.93
N PHE A 47 3.53 3.25 -8.57
CA PHE A 47 3.00 3.87 -7.36
C PHE A 47 2.34 2.82 -6.49
N ASN A 48 2.67 2.80 -5.20
CA ASN A 48 2.00 2.02 -4.19
C ASN A 48 1.58 2.96 -3.06
N PHE A 49 0.32 3.37 -3.06
CA PHE A 49 -0.21 4.40 -2.17
C PHE A 49 -1.06 3.83 -1.04
N PHE A 50 -1.28 4.65 -0.01
CA PHE A 50 -2.21 4.45 1.10
C PHE A 50 -1.93 3.17 1.90
N SER A 51 -0.63 2.82 2.07
CA SER A 51 -0.21 1.60 2.77
C SER A 51 -0.80 0.32 2.18
N SER A 52 -0.90 0.21 0.85
CA SER A 52 -1.30 -1.03 0.18
C SER A 52 -0.26 -2.15 0.31
N PHE A 53 0.94 -1.84 0.78
CA PHE A 53 2.00 -2.78 1.14
C PHE A 53 1.91 -3.18 2.62
N GLY A 54 2.39 -4.39 2.96
CA GLY A 54 2.48 -4.83 4.36
C GLY A 54 1.46 -5.90 4.77
N TYR A 55 0.54 -6.30 3.90
CA TYR A 55 -0.54 -7.26 4.18
C TYR A 55 -0.14 -8.74 3.98
N PHE A 56 1.08 -9.04 3.58
CA PHE A 56 1.48 -10.40 3.28
C PHE A 56 1.83 -11.19 4.54
N ARG A 57 1.79 -12.53 4.44
CA ARG A 57 1.95 -13.42 5.59
C ARG A 57 3.40 -13.65 5.99
N THR A 58 4.32 -13.55 5.03
CA THR A 58 5.73 -13.87 5.22
C THR A 58 6.62 -12.76 4.67
N GLU A 59 7.81 -12.64 5.22
CA GLU A 59 8.85 -11.74 4.72
C GLU A 59 9.14 -11.99 3.22
N ARG A 60 9.25 -13.26 2.83
CA ARG A 60 9.45 -13.66 1.42
C ARG A 60 8.38 -13.08 0.48
N GLU A 61 7.13 -13.02 0.92
CA GLU A 61 6.05 -12.46 0.11
C GLU A 61 6.19 -10.95 -0.06
N HIS A 62 6.68 -10.24 0.96
CA HIS A 62 7.00 -8.81 0.86
C HIS A 62 8.14 -8.57 -0.13
N TYR A 63 9.21 -9.36 -0.04
CA TYR A 63 10.31 -9.32 -1.02
C TYR A 63 9.81 -9.64 -2.44
N ASN A 64 8.93 -10.61 -2.62
CA ASN A 64 8.35 -10.93 -3.92
C ASN A 64 7.55 -9.75 -4.51
N ALA A 65 6.83 -8.99 -3.70
CA ALA A 65 6.10 -7.81 -4.18
C ALA A 65 7.07 -6.72 -4.66
N ILE A 66 8.13 -6.41 -3.90
CA ILE A 66 9.16 -5.45 -4.33
C ILE A 66 9.88 -5.95 -5.59
N ARG A 67 10.18 -7.26 -5.67
CA ARG A 67 10.77 -7.86 -6.89
C ARG A 67 9.88 -7.65 -8.11
N SER A 68 8.60 -7.94 -7.97
CA SER A 68 7.63 -7.82 -9.07
C SER A 68 7.53 -6.37 -9.55
N ILE A 69 7.45 -5.40 -8.62
CA ILE A 69 7.45 -3.97 -8.94
C ILE A 69 8.75 -3.56 -9.64
N SER A 70 9.91 -3.97 -9.10
CA SER A 70 11.20 -3.68 -9.73
C SER A 70 11.31 -4.25 -11.14
N GLN A 71 10.84 -5.49 -11.35
CA GLN A 71 10.83 -6.11 -12.69
C GLN A 71 9.93 -5.36 -13.67
N ALA A 72 8.80 -4.84 -13.21
CA ALA A 72 7.87 -4.09 -14.04
C ALA A 72 8.42 -2.72 -14.49
N LEU A 73 9.27 -2.10 -13.69
CA LEU A 73 9.91 -0.83 -14.00
C LEU A 73 10.98 -0.98 -15.10
N LYS A 74 11.05 -0.01 -15.99
CA LYS A 74 12.20 0.18 -16.91
C LYS A 74 13.48 0.51 -16.14
N LYS A 75 14.61 0.38 -16.77
CA LYS A 75 15.89 0.94 -16.25
C LYS A 75 15.71 2.44 -16.00
N ASN A 76 16.15 2.92 -14.86
CA ASN A 76 15.94 4.27 -14.34
C ASN A 76 14.48 4.62 -14.02
N GLY A 77 13.55 3.69 -14.12
CA GLY A 77 12.17 3.88 -13.67
C GLY A 77 12.07 4.12 -12.15
N ILE A 78 11.03 4.78 -11.73
CA ILE A 78 10.85 5.28 -10.37
C ILE A 78 9.72 4.52 -9.67
N LEU A 79 10.01 4.01 -8.47
CA LEU A 79 8.99 3.55 -7.52
C LEU A 79 8.71 4.68 -6.52
N VAL A 80 7.43 4.97 -6.32
CA VAL A 80 6.94 5.77 -5.19
C VAL A 80 6.12 4.85 -4.28
N LEU A 81 6.62 4.59 -3.07
CA LEU A 81 5.93 3.75 -2.09
C LEU A 81 5.58 4.59 -0.86
N ASP A 82 4.28 4.61 -0.56
CA ASP A 82 3.72 5.30 0.57
C ASP A 82 3.31 4.31 1.66
N TYR A 83 3.89 4.47 2.83
CA TYR A 83 3.67 3.63 3.99
C TYR A 83 3.34 4.45 5.24
N LEU A 84 2.87 3.79 6.29
CA LEU A 84 2.60 4.46 7.56
C LEU A 84 3.91 4.74 8.31
N GLY A 85 3.99 5.86 9.00
CA GLY A 85 5.02 6.13 9.98
C GLY A 85 4.76 5.27 11.23
N VAL A 86 5.55 4.19 11.42
CA VAL A 86 5.26 3.15 12.43
C VAL A 86 5.16 3.74 13.84
N HIS A 87 6.17 4.49 14.29
CA HIS A 87 6.16 5.05 15.65
C HIS A 87 5.09 6.11 15.83
N TYR A 88 4.85 6.94 14.82
CA TYR A 88 3.75 7.90 14.85
C TYR A 88 2.40 7.18 14.99
N ALA A 89 2.19 6.10 14.24
CA ALA A 89 0.96 5.32 14.28
C ALA A 89 0.77 4.62 15.64
N GLU A 90 1.85 4.15 16.29
CA GLU A 90 1.81 3.59 17.65
C GLU A 90 1.38 4.65 18.67
N ASP A 91 2.04 5.82 18.64
CA ASP A 91 1.81 6.90 19.59
C ASP A 91 0.42 7.56 19.45
N HIS A 92 -0.18 7.51 18.26
CA HIS A 92 -1.47 8.15 17.94
C HIS A 92 -2.59 7.16 17.65
N LEU A 93 -2.45 5.88 18.07
CA LEU A 93 -3.44 4.87 17.78
C LEU A 93 -4.77 5.13 18.52
N LEU A 94 -5.83 5.39 17.75
CA LEU A 94 -7.19 5.40 18.31
C LEU A 94 -7.71 3.97 18.40
N HIS A 95 -7.73 3.40 19.60
CA HIS A 95 -8.07 1.98 19.82
C HIS A 95 -9.48 1.60 19.41
N LYS A 96 -10.45 2.50 19.61
CA LYS A 96 -11.87 2.26 19.25
C LYS A 96 -12.45 3.47 18.58
N SER A 97 -13.20 3.25 17.52
CA SER A 97 -14.01 4.28 16.85
C SER A 97 -15.25 3.66 16.25
N GLU A 98 -16.28 4.48 16.09
CA GLU A 98 -17.53 4.13 15.46
C GLU A 98 -17.78 5.09 14.31
N LYS A 99 -18.34 4.59 13.22
CA LYS A 99 -18.68 5.40 12.06
C LYS A 99 -19.98 4.87 11.43
N GLU A 100 -20.94 5.76 11.22
CA GLU A 100 -22.14 5.46 10.48
C GLU A 100 -22.05 5.97 9.04
N ILE A 101 -22.40 5.12 8.08
CA ILE A 101 -22.44 5.47 6.65
C ILE A 101 -23.71 4.86 6.06
N ASN A 102 -24.63 5.70 5.59
CA ASN A 102 -25.90 5.29 4.93
C ASN A 102 -26.74 4.30 5.76
N GLY A 103 -26.83 4.48 7.09
CA GLY A 103 -27.56 3.61 7.98
C GLY A 103 -26.88 2.27 8.30
N VAL A 104 -25.59 2.16 7.97
CA VAL A 104 -24.74 1.02 8.33
C VAL A 104 -23.71 1.48 9.34
N THR A 105 -23.62 0.80 10.49
CA THR A 105 -22.67 1.14 11.56
C THR A 105 -21.41 0.28 11.47
N PHE A 106 -20.26 0.93 11.53
CA PHE A 106 -18.95 0.33 11.50
C PHE A 106 -18.28 0.52 12.87
N TYR A 107 -18.10 -0.55 13.62
CA TYR A 107 -17.30 -0.55 14.84
C TYR A 107 -15.86 -0.95 14.51
N ILE A 108 -14.92 -0.06 14.77
CA ILE A 108 -13.52 -0.25 14.42
C ILE A 108 -12.71 -0.37 15.71
N THR A 109 -12.00 -1.48 15.85
CA THR A 109 -11.04 -1.70 16.95
C THR A 109 -9.65 -1.87 16.36
N LYS A 110 -8.68 -1.10 16.87
CA LYS A 110 -7.28 -1.16 16.44
C LYS A 110 -6.37 -1.50 17.61
N TRP A 111 -5.36 -2.31 17.35
CA TRP A 111 -4.29 -2.62 18.30
C TRP A 111 -3.01 -2.96 17.53
N PHE A 112 -1.92 -3.15 18.23
CA PHE A 112 -0.67 -3.61 17.65
C PHE A 112 0.09 -4.54 18.60
N ASP A 113 0.99 -5.35 18.05
CA ASP A 113 2.04 -6.07 18.77
C ASP A 113 3.42 -5.57 18.31
N GLU A 114 4.49 -6.31 18.63
CA GLU A 114 5.86 -5.95 18.26
C GLU A 114 6.06 -5.88 16.73
N THR A 115 5.30 -6.64 15.96
CA THR A 115 5.55 -6.88 14.53
C THR A 115 4.45 -6.39 13.60
N HIS A 116 3.24 -6.14 14.12
CA HIS A 116 2.09 -5.81 13.27
C HIS A 116 1.14 -4.81 13.93
N PHE A 117 0.43 -4.07 13.07
CA PHE A 117 -0.83 -3.40 13.39
C PHE A 117 -2.01 -4.27 12.98
N TYR A 118 -3.08 -4.17 13.75
CA TYR A 118 -4.34 -4.87 13.52
C TYR A 118 -5.50 -3.88 13.51
N LYS A 119 -6.47 -4.13 12.65
CA LYS A 119 -7.73 -3.38 12.60
C LYS A 119 -8.88 -4.37 12.39
N LYS A 120 -9.69 -4.54 13.43
CA LYS A 120 -10.95 -5.29 13.35
C LYS A 120 -12.08 -4.32 13.02
N ILE A 121 -12.90 -4.69 12.03
CA ILE A 121 -14.09 -3.97 11.62
C ILE A 121 -15.26 -4.91 11.82
N VAL A 122 -16.25 -4.48 12.59
CA VAL A 122 -17.56 -5.14 12.71
C VAL A 122 -18.58 -4.22 12.07
N ILE A 123 -19.34 -4.77 11.13
CA ILE A 123 -20.36 -4.04 10.37
C ILE A 123 -21.73 -4.54 10.78
N GLU A 124 -22.53 -3.67 11.39
CA GLU A 124 -23.93 -3.91 11.69
C GLU A 124 -24.81 -3.21 10.65
N ASP A 125 -25.58 -4.01 9.94
CA ASP A 125 -26.56 -3.57 8.94
C ASP A 125 -27.91 -4.14 9.33
N GLU A 126 -28.90 -3.28 9.62
CA GLU A 126 -30.26 -3.67 10.02
C GLU A 126 -30.93 -4.62 9.01
N LYS A 127 -30.43 -4.68 7.78
CA LYS A 127 -30.95 -5.55 6.72
C LYS A 127 -30.32 -6.94 6.72
N LYS A 128 -29.35 -7.22 7.60
CA LYS A 128 -28.64 -8.50 7.68
C LYS A 128 -28.91 -9.20 9.00
N GLU A 129 -29.04 -10.52 8.96
CA GLU A 129 -29.29 -11.36 10.15
C GLU A 129 -28.11 -11.44 11.12
N ALA A 130 -26.89 -11.18 10.64
CA ALA A 130 -25.68 -11.22 11.46
C ALA A 130 -24.68 -10.14 11.03
N PRO A 131 -23.88 -9.61 11.98
CA PRO A 131 -22.83 -8.66 11.66
C PRO A 131 -21.73 -9.31 10.80
N LEU A 132 -21.11 -8.51 9.93
CA LEU A 132 -19.93 -8.93 9.18
C LEU A 132 -18.68 -8.51 9.94
N GLU A 133 -17.70 -9.42 10.04
CA GLU A 133 -16.44 -9.12 10.72
C GLU A 133 -15.25 -9.29 9.77
N PHE A 134 -14.33 -8.33 9.78
CA PHE A 134 -13.09 -8.36 9.04
C PHE A 134 -11.92 -7.96 9.95
N THR A 135 -10.77 -8.60 9.76
CA THR A 135 -9.55 -8.19 10.45
C THR A 135 -8.43 -7.98 9.42
N GLU A 136 -7.97 -6.74 9.37
CA GLU A 136 -6.79 -6.35 8.62
C GLU A 136 -5.55 -6.51 9.51
N LYS A 137 -4.45 -6.96 8.91
CA LYS A 137 -3.16 -7.12 9.57
C LYS A 137 -2.08 -6.54 8.67
N ILE A 138 -1.32 -5.55 9.16
CA ILE A 138 -0.24 -4.88 8.44
C ILE A 138 1.06 -5.08 9.21
N ALA A 139 2.10 -5.59 8.57
CA ALA A 139 3.43 -5.71 9.14
C ALA A 139 4.02 -4.33 9.48
N LYS A 140 4.85 -4.24 10.49
CA LYS A 140 5.61 -3.04 10.82
C LYS A 140 6.96 -3.08 10.12
N PHE A 141 7.17 -2.15 9.18
CA PHE A 141 8.44 -1.99 8.49
C PHE A 141 9.04 -0.62 8.77
N SER A 142 10.29 -0.61 9.14
CA SER A 142 11.10 0.60 9.26
C SER A 142 11.63 1.06 7.89
N LEU A 143 12.17 2.27 7.85
CA LEU A 143 12.92 2.76 6.68
C LEU A 143 14.10 1.83 6.34
N GLY A 144 14.76 1.24 7.36
CA GLY A 144 15.84 0.27 7.15
C GLY A 144 15.38 -0.97 6.42
N ASP A 145 14.26 -1.57 6.84
CA ASP A 145 13.68 -2.76 6.19
C ASP A 145 13.34 -2.49 4.73
N PHE A 146 12.76 -1.33 4.42
CA PHE A 146 12.49 -0.95 3.02
C PHE A 146 13.77 -0.74 2.23
N ASN A 147 14.79 -0.10 2.80
CA ASN A 147 16.06 0.08 2.12
C ASN A 147 16.71 -1.26 1.75
N ASP A 148 16.66 -2.24 2.65
CA ASP A 148 17.19 -3.59 2.42
C ASP A 148 16.39 -4.33 1.33
N MET A 149 15.05 -4.30 1.38
CA MET A 149 14.18 -4.87 0.35
C MET A 149 14.43 -4.24 -1.02
N PHE A 150 14.58 -2.91 -1.08
CA PHE A 150 14.84 -2.17 -2.31
C PHE A 150 16.21 -2.51 -2.89
N ALA A 151 17.25 -2.44 -2.07
CA ALA A 151 18.62 -2.74 -2.49
C ALA A 151 18.74 -4.17 -3.03
N PHE A 152 18.10 -5.15 -2.35
CA PHE A 152 18.10 -6.55 -2.77
C PHE A 152 17.50 -6.75 -4.16
N HIS A 153 16.55 -5.90 -4.57
CA HIS A 153 15.91 -5.97 -5.88
C HIS A 153 16.33 -4.88 -6.87
N GLY A 154 17.50 -4.27 -6.65
CA GLY A 154 18.08 -3.32 -7.58
C GLY A 154 17.38 -1.97 -7.66
N LEU A 155 16.69 -1.59 -6.59
CA LEU A 155 16.14 -0.26 -6.38
C LEU A 155 17.03 0.52 -5.42
N GLN A 156 17.33 1.77 -5.73
CA GLN A 156 18.09 2.66 -4.88
C GLN A 156 17.19 3.77 -4.32
N MET A 157 17.11 3.89 -2.99
CA MET A 157 16.44 4.99 -2.33
C MET A 157 17.02 6.32 -2.78
N GLN A 158 16.18 7.25 -3.21
CA GLN A 158 16.58 8.59 -3.64
C GLN A 158 16.13 9.63 -2.62
N GLU A 159 14.87 9.59 -2.22
CA GLU A 159 14.24 10.59 -1.37
C GLU A 159 13.27 9.93 -0.39
N VAL A 160 13.12 10.52 0.80
CA VAL A 160 12.20 10.06 1.84
C VAL A 160 11.53 11.27 2.47
N TYR A 161 10.19 11.25 2.52
CA TYR A 161 9.37 12.29 3.09
C TYR A 161 8.45 11.77 4.18
N GLY A 162 8.09 12.67 5.10
CA GLY A 162 7.28 12.35 6.27
C GLY A 162 5.77 12.51 6.07
N ASP A 163 5.36 13.17 5.00
CA ASP A 163 3.96 13.46 4.66
C ASP A 163 3.81 13.77 3.16
N TYR A 164 2.56 14.10 2.74
CA TYR A 164 2.24 14.44 1.35
C TYR A 164 2.59 15.89 0.96
N GLU A 165 3.07 16.70 1.91
CA GLU A 165 3.60 18.05 1.67
C GLU A 165 5.11 18.02 1.43
N PHE A 166 5.71 16.82 1.37
CA PHE A 166 7.13 16.58 1.17
C PHE A 166 8.02 17.16 2.28
N ASN A 167 7.51 17.23 3.51
CA ASN A 167 8.31 17.54 4.66
C ASN A 167 9.32 16.41 4.95
N SER A 168 10.48 16.78 5.52
CA SER A 168 11.51 15.81 5.88
C SER A 168 10.99 14.71 6.82
N TYR A 169 11.37 13.47 6.55
CA TYR A 169 10.98 12.35 7.38
C TYR A 169 11.69 12.40 8.74
N ASP A 170 10.90 12.29 9.81
CA ASP A 170 11.33 12.06 11.18
C ASP A 170 10.69 10.76 11.68
N VAL A 171 11.51 9.83 12.18
CA VAL A 171 11.09 8.47 12.55
C VAL A 171 9.97 8.43 13.59
N ARG A 172 9.85 9.45 14.46
CA ARG A 172 8.83 9.52 15.51
C ARG A 172 7.66 10.45 15.20
N LYS A 173 7.90 11.48 14.40
CA LYS A 173 6.93 12.56 14.20
C LYS A 173 6.19 12.47 12.87
N SER A 174 6.73 11.74 11.90
CA SER A 174 6.13 11.69 10.59
C SER A 174 4.98 10.69 10.52
N PRO A 175 3.78 11.13 10.11
CA PRO A 175 2.62 10.25 9.96
C PRO A 175 2.77 9.27 8.79
N ARG A 176 3.61 9.62 7.82
CA ARG A 176 3.88 8.80 6.65
C ARG A 176 5.37 8.50 6.51
N LEU A 177 5.66 7.45 5.78
CA LEU A 177 6.97 7.10 5.24
C LEU A 177 6.77 7.02 3.71
N LEU A 178 6.98 8.15 3.03
CA LEU A 178 6.87 8.26 1.58
C LEU A 178 8.27 8.13 0.98
N MET A 179 8.49 7.07 0.23
CA MET A 179 9.78 6.69 -0.32
C MET A 179 9.80 6.80 -1.83
N ILE A 180 10.82 7.43 -2.38
CA ILE A 180 11.09 7.49 -3.81
C ILE A 180 12.36 6.71 -4.08
N ALA A 181 12.25 5.66 -4.89
CA ALA A 181 13.38 4.80 -5.24
C ALA A 181 13.51 4.65 -6.75
N LYS A 182 14.75 4.55 -7.23
CA LYS A 182 15.09 4.42 -8.65
C LYS A 182 15.62 3.03 -8.96
N LYS A 183 15.16 2.41 -10.04
CA LYS A 183 15.74 1.16 -10.54
C LYS A 183 17.12 1.39 -11.14
N ILE A 184 18.15 0.80 -10.53
CA ILE A 184 19.55 0.94 -10.96
C ILE A 184 20.09 -0.32 -11.66
N ALA A 185 19.56 -1.50 -11.34
CA ALA A 185 19.92 -2.77 -11.96
C ALA A 185 19.05 -3.09 -13.17
N THR A 186 19.57 -3.82 -14.12
CA THR A 186 18.86 -4.34 -15.31
C THR A 186 18.19 -5.66 -15.01
#